data_069151cc78bee1f1f2f09c65cfd10a19
#
_entry.id   069151cc78bee1f1f2f09c65cfd10a19
#
_cell.length_a   1.000
_cell.length_b   1.000
_cell.length_c   1.000
_cell.angle_alpha   90.00
_cell.angle_beta   90.00
_cell.angle_gamma   90.00
#
_symmetry.space_group_name_H-M   'P 1'
#
loop_
_entity.id
_entity.type
_entity.pdbx_description
1 polymer ?
#
loop_
_entity_poly.entity_id
_entity_poly.type
_entity_poly.pdbx_seq_one_letter_code
_entity_poly.pdbx_strand_id
1 'polypeptide(L)'
;MSMPHTATRGLRGTGTSRGRTQLGPALALIHGGRAPTRAALGASLGVTRATAGAVAAELQALGLIQVDTNPGTPGMPGGGTLGRPSHRLTIDPDGPVALAAQIHPDGFQVALVGLGGQVVAAENRMLAMPDDPEPALASVARAGARLLRSAGRACVGAGLAVPSAVAEPEGAAVSPLYVGWPTGARIRDIFTAQVQRAGITSSAGLAPACLAANDINLAALAEHRHGAGRGARHLLVVATGHRGVGGALVLDGTLYTGSSGLGMEAGHVSVDPRGRPCRCGSRGCLDVETDALSLLDAAGRAPRPGVSVLEQARALIRHEYAMDTTVRAGAGVVMERLGLGLAGLINVLNPDRILLGGLHRDLLAADPERLRAAVAARSPWGRGSSVPVLGCALENGSLIGAAELAWQPVLDDPCLLDA
;
A
#
# COMPACT_ATOMS: atom_id res chain seq x y z
N MET A 1 -40.17 -38.18 34.78
CA MET A 1 -40.00 -38.23 33.31
C MET A 1 -38.64 -37.62 33.03
N SER A 2 -37.65 -38.52 32.84
CA SER A 2 -36.24 -38.14 32.52
C SER A 2 -36.10 -37.78 31.06
N MET A 3 -35.44 -36.67 30.78
CA MET A 3 -34.97 -36.33 29.44
C MET A 3 -33.51 -36.81 29.23
N PRO A 4 -33.15 -37.31 28.05
CA PRO A 4 -31.83 -37.87 27.82
C PRO A 4 -30.77 -36.81 27.50
N HIS A 5 -29.60 -36.97 28.12
CA HIS A 5 -28.36 -36.24 27.79
C HIS A 5 -27.84 -36.60 26.39
N THR A 6 -27.80 -35.65 25.48
CA THR A 6 -27.08 -35.77 24.21
C THR A 6 -25.61 -35.46 24.45
N ALA A 7 -24.76 -36.45 24.26
CA ALA A 7 -23.32 -36.34 24.34
C ALA A 7 -22.78 -35.53 23.16
N THR A 8 -22.20 -34.37 23.43
CA THR A 8 -21.38 -33.59 22.48
C THR A 8 -20.05 -34.31 22.28
N ARG A 9 -19.82 -34.78 21.06
CA ARG A 9 -18.52 -35.30 20.60
C ARG A 9 -17.48 -34.18 20.66
N GLY A 10 -16.50 -34.31 21.56
CA GLY A 10 -15.37 -33.37 21.66
C GLY A 10 -14.49 -33.46 20.43
N LEU A 11 -14.33 -32.31 19.76
CA LEU A 11 -13.29 -32.06 18.77
C LEU A 11 -11.96 -32.00 19.51
N ARG A 12 -11.08 -32.92 19.23
CA ARG A 12 -9.70 -32.94 19.74
C ARG A 12 -8.87 -31.95 18.93
N GLY A 13 -8.74 -30.72 19.39
CA GLY A 13 -7.72 -29.78 18.97
C GLY A 13 -6.62 -29.72 20.02
N THR A 14 -5.50 -30.42 19.80
CA THR A 14 -4.34 -30.40 20.70
C THR A 14 -3.33 -29.30 20.32
N GLY A 15 -3.78 -28.08 20.14
CA GLY A 15 -2.92 -26.89 20.12
C GLY A 15 -3.00 -26.22 21.49
N THR A 16 -1.89 -26.03 22.18
CA THR A 16 -1.87 -25.27 23.45
C THR A 16 -2.34 -23.84 23.15
N SER A 17 -3.19 -23.27 24.00
CA SER A 17 -3.76 -21.90 23.81
C SER A 17 -2.69 -20.82 23.58
N ARG A 18 -1.44 -21.04 24.04
CA ARG A 18 -0.26 -20.20 23.78
C ARG A 18 0.24 -20.25 22.33
N GLY A 19 0.07 -21.38 21.61
CA GLY A 19 0.49 -21.48 20.20
C GLY A 19 -0.38 -20.61 19.29
N ARG A 20 -1.69 -20.66 19.46
CA ARG A 20 -2.65 -19.89 18.64
C ARG A 20 -2.49 -18.39 18.76
N THR A 21 -2.16 -17.86 19.95
CA THR A 21 -1.87 -16.44 20.16
C THR A 21 -0.62 -15.95 19.42
N GLN A 22 0.25 -16.84 18.93
CA GLN A 22 1.49 -16.48 18.23
C GLN A 22 1.39 -16.60 16.70
N LEU A 23 0.30 -17.17 16.15
CA LEU A 23 0.16 -17.38 14.72
C LEU A 23 0.12 -16.07 13.93
N GLY A 24 -0.71 -15.11 14.33
CA GLY A 24 -0.80 -13.81 13.69
C GLY A 24 0.52 -13.04 13.73
N PRO A 25 1.12 -12.81 14.91
CA PRO A 25 2.45 -12.19 15.00
C PRO A 25 3.54 -12.91 14.21
N ALA A 26 3.54 -14.24 14.16
CA ALA A 26 4.47 -15.03 13.37
C ALA A 26 4.27 -14.80 11.87
N LEU A 27 3.02 -14.87 11.41
CA LEU A 27 2.68 -14.66 10.01
C LEU A 27 3.05 -13.23 9.58
N ALA A 28 2.76 -12.22 10.39
CA ALA A 28 3.13 -10.83 10.11
C ALA A 28 4.66 -10.64 9.98
N LEU A 29 5.46 -11.34 10.79
CA LEU A 29 6.92 -11.31 10.69
C LEU A 29 7.43 -11.97 9.41
N ILE A 30 6.84 -13.10 9.02
CA ILE A 30 7.21 -13.82 7.79
C ILE A 30 6.75 -13.03 6.57
N HIS A 31 5.53 -12.55 6.56
CA HIS A 31 4.94 -11.71 5.53
C HIS A 31 5.80 -10.46 5.25
N GLY A 32 6.25 -9.76 6.29
CA GLY A 32 7.17 -8.62 6.17
C GLY A 32 8.63 -9.01 5.93
N GLY A 33 8.97 -10.30 5.74
CA GLY A 33 10.34 -10.77 5.48
C GLY A 33 11.30 -10.58 6.67
N ARG A 34 10.77 -10.42 7.90
CA ARG A 34 11.58 -10.19 9.13
C ARG A 34 11.98 -11.46 9.84
N ALA A 35 11.37 -12.60 9.49
CA ALA A 35 11.67 -13.91 10.08
C ALA A 35 11.96 -14.96 9.00
N PRO A 36 13.12 -14.91 8.30
CA PRO A 36 13.45 -15.83 7.21
C PRO A 36 13.80 -17.25 7.68
N THR A 37 13.94 -17.47 9.00
CA THR A 37 14.27 -18.78 9.58
C THR A 37 13.50 -19.00 10.89
N ARG A 38 13.35 -20.28 11.28
CA ARG A 38 12.74 -20.63 12.58
C ARG A 38 13.51 -20.04 13.77
N ALA A 39 14.82 -19.89 13.67
CA ALA A 39 15.61 -19.24 14.72
C ALA A 39 15.29 -17.73 14.82
N ALA A 40 15.24 -17.04 13.68
CA ALA A 40 14.86 -15.62 13.62
C ALA A 40 13.42 -15.42 14.12
N LEU A 41 12.48 -16.31 13.76
CA LEU A 41 11.12 -16.28 14.24
C LEU A 41 11.06 -16.41 15.77
N GLY A 42 11.77 -17.42 16.34
CA GLY A 42 11.83 -17.61 17.79
C GLY A 42 12.41 -16.41 18.53
N ALA A 43 13.49 -15.83 18.00
CA ALA A 43 14.12 -14.64 18.56
C ALA A 43 13.18 -13.41 18.51
N SER A 44 12.52 -13.17 17.39
CA SER A 44 11.60 -12.02 17.21
C SER A 44 10.34 -12.13 18.08
N LEU A 45 9.84 -13.34 18.31
CA LEU A 45 8.66 -13.59 19.16
C LEU A 45 9.02 -13.77 20.64
N GLY A 46 10.29 -13.89 21.00
CA GLY A 46 10.71 -14.20 22.38
C GLY A 46 10.26 -15.59 22.86
N VAL A 47 10.18 -16.57 21.95
CA VAL A 47 9.71 -17.92 22.26
C VAL A 47 10.79 -18.99 22.06
N THR A 48 10.56 -20.19 22.62
CA THR A 48 11.49 -21.31 22.47
C THR A 48 11.54 -21.83 21.01
N ARG A 49 12.64 -22.53 20.66
CA ARG A 49 12.76 -23.17 19.34
C ARG A 49 11.64 -24.18 19.07
N ALA A 50 11.17 -24.88 20.10
CA ALA A 50 10.05 -25.82 19.99
C ALA A 50 8.75 -25.09 19.65
N THR A 51 8.45 -24.01 20.35
CA THR A 51 7.27 -23.17 20.09
C THR A 51 7.32 -22.56 18.68
N ALA A 52 8.45 -21.97 18.27
CA ALA A 52 8.62 -21.43 16.91
C ALA A 52 8.44 -22.54 15.83
N GLY A 53 8.87 -23.76 16.14
CA GLY A 53 8.68 -24.92 15.28
C GLY A 53 7.20 -25.33 15.14
N ALA A 54 6.46 -25.36 16.23
CA ALA A 54 5.03 -25.68 16.23
C ALA A 54 4.21 -24.63 15.47
N VAL A 55 4.49 -23.35 15.72
CA VAL A 55 3.85 -22.22 15.00
C VAL A 55 4.14 -22.29 13.49
N ALA A 56 5.39 -22.56 13.09
CA ALA A 56 5.74 -22.68 11.68
C ALA A 56 5.03 -23.89 11.02
N ALA A 57 4.91 -25.02 11.72
CA ALA A 57 4.20 -26.20 11.22
C ALA A 57 2.68 -25.93 11.04
N GLU A 58 2.08 -25.18 11.94
CA GLU A 58 0.66 -24.79 11.86
C GLU A 58 0.43 -23.82 10.68
N LEU A 59 1.27 -22.80 10.49
CA LEU A 59 1.20 -21.92 9.32
C LEU A 59 1.44 -22.66 7.99
N GLN A 60 2.28 -23.69 8.00
CA GLN A 60 2.48 -24.57 6.83
C GLN A 60 1.24 -25.44 6.57
N ALA A 61 0.60 -25.98 7.60
CA ALA A 61 -0.64 -26.74 7.46
C ALA A 61 -1.79 -25.90 6.88
N LEU A 62 -1.81 -24.58 7.18
CA LEU A 62 -2.73 -23.61 6.57
C LEU A 62 -2.37 -23.23 5.13
N GLY A 63 -1.29 -23.77 4.55
CA GLY A 63 -0.85 -23.44 3.19
C GLY A 63 -0.31 -22.02 3.03
N LEU A 64 0.14 -21.38 4.11
CA LEU A 64 0.63 -20.00 4.09
C LEU A 64 2.13 -19.91 3.87
N ILE A 65 2.89 -20.88 4.36
CA ILE A 65 4.34 -20.91 4.27
C ILE A 65 4.85 -22.30 3.93
N GLN A 66 6.09 -22.36 3.46
CA GLN A 66 6.87 -23.59 3.31
C GLN A 66 8.03 -23.59 4.30
N VAL A 67 8.28 -24.74 4.92
CA VAL A 67 9.41 -24.96 5.82
C VAL A 67 10.44 -25.82 5.12
N ASP A 68 11.54 -25.23 4.67
CA ASP A 68 12.65 -25.99 4.07
C ASP A 68 13.49 -26.65 5.16
N THR A 69 13.46 -27.98 5.16
CA THR A 69 14.21 -28.83 6.11
C THR A 69 15.60 -29.18 5.60
N ASN A 70 15.93 -28.81 4.35
CA ASN A 70 17.20 -29.22 3.70
C ASN A 70 18.19 -28.03 3.74
N PRO A 71 19.24 -28.08 4.60
CA PRO A 71 20.19 -26.97 4.77
C PRO A 71 21.24 -26.85 3.65
N GLY A 72 21.02 -27.45 2.48
CA GLY A 72 22.03 -27.74 1.46
C GLY A 72 21.99 -26.92 0.18
N THR A 73 21.45 -25.68 0.12
CA THR A 73 21.65 -24.83 -1.07
C THR A 73 22.75 -23.80 -0.80
N PRO A 74 23.94 -23.91 -1.44
CA PRO A 74 25.04 -22.96 -1.29
C PRO A 74 24.67 -21.67 -2.07
N GLY A 75 24.74 -20.51 -1.43
CA GLY A 75 24.63 -19.25 -2.16
C GLY A 75 24.16 -18.03 -1.39
N MET A 76 24.66 -17.81 -0.15
CA MET A 76 24.75 -16.44 0.40
C MET A 76 25.87 -16.34 1.44
N PRO A 77 26.68 -15.24 1.44
CA PRO A 77 27.72 -15.03 2.43
C PRO A 77 27.07 -14.56 3.74
N GLY A 78 27.07 -15.38 4.75
CA GLY A 78 26.59 -15.08 6.09
C GLY A 78 27.40 -15.85 7.12
N GLY A 79 28.26 -15.11 7.83
CA GLY A 79 29.23 -15.46 8.82
C GLY A 79 28.97 -16.68 9.69
N GLY A 80 30.02 -17.47 9.88
CA GLY A 80 30.04 -18.68 10.67
C GLY A 80 29.61 -18.50 12.11
N THR A 81 28.61 -19.29 12.49
CA THR A 81 28.44 -19.77 13.85
C THR A 81 28.30 -21.27 13.80
N LEU A 82 29.12 -21.97 14.57
CA LEU A 82 29.07 -23.43 14.75
C LEU A 82 27.68 -23.81 15.26
N GLY A 83 26.84 -24.39 14.38
CA GLY A 83 25.53 -24.93 14.73
C GLY A 83 24.81 -25.48 13.50
N ARG A 84 23.93 -26.50 13.69
CA ARG A 84 23.07 -27.01 12.63
C ARG A 84 22.26 -25.89 12.01
N PRO A 85 22.25 -25.69 10.67
CA PRO A 85 21.47 -24.64 10.01
C PRO A 85 20.01 -24.64 10.46
N SER A 86 19.45 -23.46 10.71
CA SER A 86 18.03 -23.34 11.07
C SER A 86 17.16 -23.51 9.83
N HIS A 87 16.01 -24.18 9.96
CA HIS A 87 15.06 -24.35 8.88
C HIS A 87 14.64 -22.99 8.32
N ARG A 88 14.66 -22.87 7.00
CA ARG A 88 14.23 -21.66 6.30
C ARG A 88 12.70 -21.60 6.24
N LEU A 89 12.15 -20.41 6.40
CA LEU A 89 10.74 -20.12 6.25
C LEU A 89 10.55 -19.27 5.00
N THR A 90 9.74 -19.73 4.06
CA THR A 90 9.38 -19.02 2.85
C THR A 90 7.87 -18.97 2.72
N ILE A 91 7.36 -17.95 2.07
CA ILE A 91 5.94 -17.88 1.72
C ILE A 91 5.64 -19.00 0.72
N ASP A 92 4.47 -19.64 0.88
CA ASP A 92 4.03 -20.66 -0.08
C ASP A 92 3.69 -19.98 -1.41
N PRO A 93 4.43 -20.28 -2.49
CA PRO A 93 4.18 -19.67 -3.81
C PRO A 93 2.81 -20.04 -4.37
N ASP A 94 2.19 -21.13 -3.92
CA ASP A 94 0.87 -21.61 -4.33
C ASP A 94 -0.23 -21.32 -3.29
N GLY A 95 0.09 -20.59 -2.24
CA GLY A 95 -0.82 -20.20 -1.17
C GLY A 95 -1.96 -19.29 -1.64
N PRO A 96 -2.89 -18.93 -0.74
CA PRO A 96 -4.02 -18.07 -1.06
C PRO A 96 -3.59 -16.67 -1.47
N VAL A 97 -4.51 -15.91 -2.08
CA VAL A 97 -4.27 -14.56 -2.60
C VAL A 97 -5.33 -13.57 -2.14
N ALA A 98 -4.98 -12.31 -2.03
CA ALA A 98 -5.94 -11.21 -1.94
C ALA A 98 -6.27 -10.69 -3.34
N LEU A 99 -7.53 -10.33 -3.58
CA LEU A 99 -7.93 -9.54 -4.73
C LEU A 99 -7.68 -8.07 -4.42
N ALA A 100 -6.80 -7.44 -5.18
CA ALA A 100 -6.51 -6.02 -5.08
C ALA A 100 -7.01 -5.28 -6.30
N ALA A 101 -7.56 -4.09 -6.11
CA ALA A 101 -7.97 -3.21 -7.18
C ALA A 101 -7.58 -1.77 -6.89
N GLN A 102 -7.26 -1.02 -7.95
CA GLN A 102 -7.01 0.42 -7.90
C GLN A 102 -7.82 1.10 -8.99
N ILE A 103 -8.61 2.11 -8.60
CA ILE A 103 -9.28 3.02 -9.52
C ILE A 103 -8.37 4.22 -9.78
N HIS A 104 -8.35 4.67 -11.02
CA HIS A 104 -7.71 5.92 -11.42
C HIS A 104 -8.55 6.64 -12.50
N PRO A 105 -8.35 7.93 -12.76
CA PRO A 105 -9.21 8.69 -13.69
C PRO A 105 -9.29 8.12 -15.10
N ASP A 106 -8.26 7.39 -15.55
CA ASP A 106 -8.14 6.84 -16.88
C ASP A 106 -8.51 5.34 -16.94
N GLY A 107 -9.01 4.74 -15.83
CA GLY A 107 -9.39 3.32 -15.80
C GLY A 107 -9.18 2.65 -14.43
N PHE A 108 -8.78 1.39 -14.45
CA PHE A 108 -8.52 0.62 -13.25
C PHE A 108 -7.43 -0.45 -13.44
N GLN A 109 -6.81 -0.85 -12.36
CA GLN A 109 -5.94 -2.02 -12.27
C GLN A 109 -6.54 -3.04 -11.30
N VAL A 110 -6.36 -4.32 -11.60
CA VAL A 110 -6.75 -5.44 -10.73
C VAL A 110 -5.59 -6.42 -10.66
N ALA A 111 -5.30 -6.93 -9.47
CA ALA A 111 -4.27 -7.95 -9.29
C ALA A 111 -4.67 -8.99 -8.26
N LEU A 112 -4.05 -10.15 -8.36
CA LEU A 112 -3.97 -11.15 -7.30
C LEU A 112 -2.62 -11.01 -6.62
N VAL A 113 -2.65 -10.80 -5.31
CA VAL A 113 -1.44 -10.55 -4.53
C VAL A 113 -1.36 -11.57 -3.39
N GLY A 114 -0.29 -12.35 -3.40
CA GLY A 114 0.04 -13.31 -2.34
C GLY A 114 0.64 -12.64 -1.11
N LEU A 115 0.92 -13.43 -0.09
CA LEU A 115 1.71 -12.99 1.06
C LEU A 115 3.03 -12.39 0.60
N GLY A 116 3.62 -11.48 1.40
CA GLY A 116 4.85 -10.76 1.05
C GLY A 116 4.69 -9.70 -0.04
N GLY A 117 3.45 -9.37 -0.43
CA GLY A 117 3.16 -8.36 -1.45
C GLY A 117 3.48 -8.85 -2.89
N GLN A 118 3.62 -10.15 -3.11
CA GLN A 118 3.95 -10.71 -4.42
C GLN A 118 2.75 -10.65 -5.37
N VAL A 119 2.88 -9.89 -6.47
CA VAL A 119 1.87 -9.85 -7.52
C VAL A 119 1.95 -11.15 -8.33
N VAL A 120 0.88 -11.96 -8.29
CA VAL A 120 0.78 -13.27 -8.97
C VAL A 120 0.22 -13.09 -10.38
N ALA A 121 -0.79 -12.23 -10.53
CA ALA A 121 -1.42 -11.91 -11.80
C ALA A 121 -1.97 -10.49 -11.73
N ALA A 122 -1.96 -9.77 -12.83
CA ALA A 122 -2.52 -8.43 -12.92
C ALA A 122 -3.15 -8.16 -14.28
N GLU A 123 -4.16 -7.30 -14.29
CA GLU A 123 -4.82 -6.77 -15.49
C GLU A 123 -4.97 -5.26 -15.32
N ASN A 124 -4.58 -4.49 -16.35
CA ASN A 124 -4.82 -3.05 -16.42
C ASN A 124 -5.84 -2.77 -17.53
N ARG A 125 -6.82 -1.92 -17.23
CA ARG A 125 -7.84 -1.49 -18.20
C ARG A 125 -7.94 0.01 -18.25
N MET A 126 -7.72 0.55 -19.45
CA MET A 126 -8.06 1.93 -19.76
C MET A 126 -9.56 2.00 -20.04
N LEU A 127 -10.25 2.88 -19.35
CA LEU A 127 -11.69 3.09 -19.43
C LEU A 127 -12.00 4.52 -19.04
N ALA A 128 -12.78 5.24 -19.83
CA ALA A 128 -13.34 6.51 -19.37
C ALA A 128 -14.17 6.26 -18.12
N MET A 129 -13.77 6.89 -16.99
CA MET A 129 -14.40 6.63 -15.71
C MET A 129 -15.83 7.20 -15.71
N PRO A 130 -16.87 6.37 -15.48
CA PRO A 130 -18.24 6.86 -15.40
C PRO A 130 -18.44 7.68 -14.11
N ASP A 131 -19.41 8.58 -14.13
CA ASP A 131 -19.79 9.39 -12.95
C ASP A 131 -20.46 8.54 -11.85
N ASP A 132 -20.99 7.35 -12.20
CA ASP A 132 -21.50 6.38 -11.25
C ASP A 132 -20.41 5.33 -10.95
N PRO A 133 -20.06 5.07 -9.67
CA PRO A 133 -19.08 4.07 -9.29
C PRO A 133 -19.51 2.63 -9.62
N GLU A 134 -20.82 2.32 -9.70
CA GLU A 134 -21.28 0.95 -9.82
C GLU A 134 -20.81 0.24 -11.10
N PRO A 135 -20.89 0.81 -12.33
CA PRO A 135 -20.40 0.16 -13.55
C PRO A 135 -18.88 -0.09 -13.55
N ALA A 136 -18.12 0.86 -12.98
CA ALA A 136 -16.66 0.73 -12.84
C ALA A 136 -16.31 -0.42 -11.89
N LEU A 137 -16.91 -0.46 -10.70
CA LEU A 137 -16.67 -1.49 -9.71
C LEU A 137 -17.19 -2.86 -10.15
N ALA A 138 -18.28 -2.92 -10.92
CA ALA A 138 -18.71 -4.16 -11.59
C ALA A 138 -17.66 -4.68 -12.58
N SER A 139 -17.02 -3.79 -13.33
CA SER A 139 -15.95 -4.17 -14.27
C SER A 139 -14.71 -4.68 -13.56
N VAL A 140 -14.33 -4.04 -12.43
CA VAL A 140 -13.28 -4.48 -11.51
C VAL A 140 -13.58 -5.90 -11.00
N ALA A 141 -14.76 -6.14 -10.42
CA ALA A 141 -15.14 -7.43 -9.89
C ALA A 141 -15.13 -8.55 -10.94
N ARG A 142 -15.63 -8.27 -12.16
CA ARG A 142 -15.56 -9.23 -13.28
C ARG A 142 -14.13 -9.55 -13.69
N ALA A 143 -13.23 -8.55 -13.71
CA ALA A 143 -11.81 -8.76 -13.99
C ALA A 143 -11.15 -9.62 -12.91
N GLY A 144 -11.40 -9.31 -11.63
CA GLY A 144 -10.94 -10.09 -10.50
C GLY A 144 -11.39 -11.54 -10.53
N ALA A 145 -12.69 -11.79 -10.84
CA ALA A 145 -13.22 -13.14 -10.95
C ALA A 145 -12.55 -13.94 -12.09
N ARG A 146 -12.20 -13.29 -13.22
CA ARG A 146 -11.43 -13.96 -14.27
C ARG A 146 -10.04 -14.36 -13.80
N LEU A 147 -9.33 -13.44 -13.17
CA LEU A 147 -7.98 -13.70 -12.66
C LEU A 147 -7.99 -14.84 -11.63
N LEU A 148 -8.94 -14.84 -10.69
CA LEU A 148 -9.06 -15.89 -9.66
C LEU A 148 -9.33 -17.26 -10.30
N ARG A 149 -10.26 -17.34 -11.26
CA ARG A 149 -10.53 -18.60 -11.97
C ARG A 149 -9.33 -19.09 -12.78
N SER A 150 -8.57 -18.19 -13.42
CA SER A 150 -7.37 -18.55 -14.17
C SER A 150 -6.24 -19.02 -13.25
N ALA A 151 -6.10 -18.42 -12.07
CA ALA A 151 -5.07 -18.76 -11.12
C ALA A 151 -5.40 -20.04 -10.31
N GLY A 152 -6.68 -20.39 -10.18
CA GLY A 152 -7.12 -21.55 -9.39
C GLY A 152 -6.82 -21.43 -7.89
N ARG A 153 -6.74 -20.18 -7.36
CA ARG A 153 -6.32 -19.92 -5.97
C ARG A 153 -7.47 -19.45 -5.10
N ALA A 154 -7.40 -19.79 -3.81
CA ALA A 154 -8.33 -19.30 -2.80
C ALA A 154 -8.14 -17.78 -2.59
N CYS A 155 -9.26 -17.05 -2.49
CA CYS A 155 -9.28 -15.62 -2.21
C CYS A 155 -9.47 -15.40 -0.70
N VAL A 156 -8.60 -14.62 -0.06
CA VAL A 156 -8.72 -14.31 1.38
C VAL A 156 -9.58 -13.08 1.64
N GLY A 157 -9.63 -12.15 0.70
CA GLY A 157 -10.33 -10.87 0.85
C GLY A 157 -10.18 -10.02 -0.40
N ALA A 158 -10.88 -8.89 -0.45
CA ALA A 158 -10.79 -7.93 -1.55
C ALA A 158 -10.52 -6.52 -1.03
N GLY A 159 -9.51 -5.85 -1.58
CA GLY A 159 -9.12 -4.48 -1.26
C GLY A 159 -9.26 -3.55 -2.46
N LEU A 160 -9.73 -2.33 -2.21
CA LEU A 160 -9.95 -1.30 -3.23
C LEU A 160 -9.22 -0.02 -2.86
N ALA A 161 -8.31 0.40 -3.73
CA ALA A 161 -7.65 1.70 -3.68
C ALA A 161 -8.41 2.71 -4.56
N VAL A 162 -8.74 3.87 -4.00
CA VAL A 162 -9.46 4.93 -4.73
C VAL A 162 -8.76 6.27 -4.59
N PRO A 163 -8.82 7.15 -5.62
CA PRO A 163 -8.26 8.49 -5.56
C PRO A 163 -9.21 9.47 -4.84
N SER A 164 -9.57 9.14 -3.60
CA SER A 164 -10.45 9.90 -2.73
C SER A 164 -10.14 9.57 -1.28
N ALA A 165 -10.31 10.52 -0.38
CA ALA A 165 -10.45 10.20 1.03
C ALA A 165 -11.67 9.30 1.23
N VAL A 166 -11.58 8.32 2.14
CA VAL A 166 -12.64 7.36 2.46
C VAL A 166 -13.00 7.52 3.92
N ALA A 167 -14.24 7.95 4.18
CA ALA A 167 -14.74 8.09 5.54
C ALA A 167 -15.01 6.72 6.17
N GLU A 168 -14.61 6.58 7.40
CA GLU A 168 -14.88 5.40 8.24
C GLU A 168 -15.85 5.77 9.39
N PRO A 169 -16.77 4.92 9.77
CA PRO A 169 -16.92 3.50 9.37
C PRO A 169 -17.74 3.26 8.10
N GLU A 170 -18.26 4.27 7.42
CA GLU A 170 -19.22 4.12 6.31
C GLU A 170 -18.58 3.53 5.03
N GLY A 171 -17.26 3.66 4.85
CA GLY A 171 -16.58 3.29 3.61
C GLY A 171 -17.02 4.13 2.43
N ALA A 172 -17.26 5.43 2.67
CA ALA A 172 -17.80 6.37 1.69
C ALA A 172 -16.71 7.28 1.10
N ALA A 173 -16.72 7.48 -0.22
CA ALA A 173 -15.85 8.46 -0.88
C ALA A 173 -16.25 9.88 -0.52
N VAL A 174 -15.36 10.64 0.12
CA VAL A 174 -15.68 11.99 0.62
C VAL A 174 -15.35 13.09 -0.38
N SER A 175 -14.26 12.91 -1.12
CA SER A 175 -13.77 13.94 -2.05
C SER A 175 -13.19 13.32 -3.32
N PRO A 176 -14.02 12.69 -4.16
CA PRO A 176 -13.55 12.04 -5.38
C PRO A 176 -13.28 13.07 -6.49
N LEU A 177 -12.37 14.01 -6.22
CA LEU A 177 -12.11 15.21 -7.05
C LEU A 177 -11.67 14.89 -8.49
N TYR A 178 -11.14 13.69 -8.73
CA TYR A 178 -10.55 13.30 -10.01
C TYR A 178 -11.30 12.17 -10.73
N VAL A 179 -12.30 11.59 -10.07
CA VAL A 179 -13.25 10.63 -10.67
C VAL A 179 -14.64 11.21 -10.45
N GLY A 180 -15.48 11.40 -11.41
CA GLY A 180 -16.76 12.12 -11.30
C GLY A 180 -17.81 11.53 -10.34
N TRP A 181 -17.39 10.74 -9.36
CA TRP A 181 -18.29 10.05 -8.44
C TRP A 181 -18.93 10.99 -7.43
N PRO A 182 -20.16 10.71 -6.98
CA PRO A 182 -20.81 11.53 -5.99
C PRO A 182 -20.07 11.51 -4.65
N THR A 183 -19.95 12.66 -4.01
CA THR A 183 -19.53 12.75 -2.60
C THR A 183 -20.50 11.96 -1.72
N GLY A 184 -19.95 11.13 -0.82
CA GLY A 184 -20.74 10.25 0.04
C GLY A 184 -21.10 8.90 -0.61
N ALA A 185 -20.66 8.62 -1.84
CA ALA A 185 -20.85 7.28 -2.45
C ALA A 185 -20.25 6.19 -1.56
N ARG A 186 -21.06 5.23 -1.14
CA ARG A 186 -20.66 4.11 -0.27
C ARG A 186 -19.90 3.05 -1.06
N ILE A 187 -18.69 3.41 -1.48
CA ILE A 187 -17.88 2.62 -2.44
C ILE A 187 -17.55 1.23 -1.91
N ARG A 188 -17.36 1.07 -0.59
CA ARG A 188 -17.12 -0.25 0.03
C ARG A 188 -18.34 -1.17 -0.13
N ASP A 189 -19.55 -0.67 0.11
CA ASP A 189 -20.77 -1.47 -0.02
C ASP A 189 -21.04 -1.82 -1.49
N ILE A 190 -20.87 -0.85 -2.39
CA ILE A 190 -20.99 -1.08 -3.84
C ILE A 190 -19.98 -2.13 -4.29
N PHE A 191 -18.73 -2.00 -3.89
CA PHE A 191 -17.67 -2.97 -4.23
C PHE A 191 -18.00 -4.36 -3.69
N THR A 192 -18.42 -4.46 -2.44
CA THR A 192 -18.86 -5.73 -1.81
C THR A 192 -19.97 -6.40 -2.62
N ALA A 193 -21.01 -5.64 -2.99
CA ALA A 193 -22.12 -6.17 -3.79
C ALA A 193 -21.64 -6.66 -5.17
N GLN A 194 -20.71 -5.94 -5.83
CA GLN A 194 -20.19 -6.37 -7.13
C GLN A 194 -19.29 -7.60 -7.04
N VAL A 195 -18.46 -7.71 -5.97
CA VAL A 195 -17.63 -8.90 -5.70
C VAL A 195 -18.53 -10.13 -5.49
N GLN A 196 -19.61 -10.00 -4.72
CA GLN A 196 -20.60 -11.06 -4.53
C GLN A 196 -21.30 -11.46 -5.82
N ARG A 197 -21.79 -10.48 -6.61
CA ARG A 197 -22.42 -10.72 -7.93
C ARG A 197 -21.49 -11.39 -8.94
N ALA A 198 -20.18 -11.15 -8.82
CA ALA A 198 -19.18 -11.81 -9.66
C ALA A 198 -18.87 -13.26 -9.25
N GLY A 199 -19.48 -13.74 -8.16
CA GLY A 199 -19.31 -15.11 -7.63
C GLY A 199 -17.94 -15.33 -6.99
N ILE A 200 -17.29 -14.26 -6.49
CA ILE A 200 -16.03 -14.39 -5.76
C ILE A 200 -16.35 -14.81 -4.32
N THR A 201 -15.78 -15.92 -3.89
CA THR A 201 -15.90 -16.45 -2.52
C THR A 201 -14.54 -16.53 -1.86
N SER A 202 -14.53 -16.44 -0.53
CA SER A 202 -13.36 -16.73 0.30
C SER A 202 -13.06 -18.24 0.36
N SER A 203 -11.94 -18.60 0.94
CA SER A 203 -11.58 -20.00 1.23
C SER A 203 -12.67 -20.74 2.01
N ALA A 204 -13.39 -20.04 2.88
CA ALA A 204 -14.52 -20.58 3.64
C ALA A 204 -15.85 -20.67 2.85
N GLY A 205 -15.85 -20.37 1.54
CA GLY A 205 -17.06 -20.36 0.72
C GLY A 205 -18.01 -19.20 0.97
N LEU A 206 -17.63 -18.25 1.84
CA LEU A 206 -18.40 -17.05 2.16
C LEU A 206 -18.00 -15.88 1.26
N ALA A 207 -18.82 -14.82 1.26
CA ALA A 207 -18.39 -13.56 0.63
C ALA A 207 -17.12 -13.04 1.30
N PRO A 208 -16.07 -12.69 0.54
CA PRO A 208 -14.82 -12.20 1.12
C PRO A 208 -15.05 -10.82 1.76
N ALA A 209 -14.29 -10.53 2.81
CA ALA A 209 -14.25 -9.18 3.37
C ALA A 209 -13.78 -8.20 2.27
N CYS A 210 -14.54 -7.13 2.04
CA CYS A 210 -14.22 -6.08 1.10
C CYS A 210 -13.92 -4.79 1.85
N LEU A 211 -12.75 -4.21 1.60
CA LEU A 211 -12.26 -2.99 2.24
C LEU A 211 -11.87 -1.97 1.16
N ALA A 212 -11.98 -0.70 1.48
CA ALA A 212 -11.62 0.39 0.57
C ALA A 212 -10.89 1.48 1.34
N ALA A 213 -9.86 2.09 0.73
CA ALA A 213 -9.14 3.21 1.31
C ALA A 213 -8.53 4.11 0.21
N ASN A 214 -8.03 5.27 0.63
CA ASN A 214 -7.30 6.17 -0.25
C ASN A 214 -6.05 5.50 -0.84
N ASP A 215 -5.76 5.73 -2.11
CA ASP A 215 -4.67 5.10 -2.86
C ASP A 215 -3.28 5.43 -2.31
N ILE A 216 -3.04 6.67 -1.85
CA ILE A 216 -1.75 7.06 -1.27
C ILE A 216 -1.58 6.47 0.14
N ASN A 217 -2.66 6.37 0.92
CA ASN A 217 -2.64 5.68 2.20
C ASN A 217 -2.23 4.21 2.03
N LEU A 218 -2.77 3.55 1.02
CA LEU A 218 -2.43 2.16 0.71
C LEU A 218 -1.00 2.02 0.18
N ALA A 219 -0.55 2.95 -0.67
CA ALA A 219 0.83 2.98 -1.11
C ALA A 219 1.81 3.13 0.06
N ALA A 220 1.49 3.98 1.04
CA ALA A 220 2.32 4.14 2.24
C ALA A 220 2.37 2.86 3.10
N LEU A 221 1.25 2.17 3.25
CA LEU A 221 1.19 0.88 3.95
C LEU A 221 2.07 -0.17 3.27
N ALA A 222 1.99 -0.27 1.93
CA ALA A 222 2.83 -1.17 1.14
C ALA A 222 4.32 -0.82 1.26
N GLU A 223 4.68 0.45 1.13
CA GLU A 223 6.06 0.91 1.27
C GLU A 223 6.63 0.66 2.67
N HIS A 224 5.81 0.82 3.70
CA HIS A 224 6.19 0.51 5.08
C HIS A 224 6.44 -0.98 5.29
N ARG A 225 5.63 -1.85 4.68
CA ARG A 225 5.73 -3.31 4.86
C ARG A 225 6.79 -3.93 3.95
N HIS A 226 6.88 -3.52 2.68
CA HIS A 226 7.65 -4.20 1.64
C HIS A 226 8.66 -3.31 0.92
N GLY A 227 8.54 -1.97 1.01
CA GLY A 227 9.33 -1.02 0.25
C GLY A 227 10.40 -0.28 1.05
N ALA A 228 10.69 0.96 0.62
CA ALA A 228 11.70 1.83 1.21
C ALA A 228 11.34 2.34 2.61
N GLY A 229 10.09 2.19 3.03
CA GLY A 229 9.59 2.53 4.37
C GLY A 229 9.88 1.50 5.46
N ARG A 230 10.44 0.33 5.12
CA ARG A 230 10.70 -0.74 6.09
C ARG A 230 11.58 -0.26 7.25
N GLY A 231 11.11 -0.52 8.47
CA GLY A 231 11.83 -0.15 9.70
C GLY A 231 11.66 1.31 10.15
N ALA A 232 10.97 2.16 9.39
CA ALA A 232 10.58 3.48 9.86
C ALA A 232 9.47 3.34 10.91
N ARG A 233 9.56 4.12 11.98
CA ARG A 233 8.52 4.21 13.00
C ARG A 233 7.48 5.27 12.63
N HIS A 234 7.94 6.40 12.10
CA HIS A 234 7.12 7.53 11.70
C HIS A 234 7.41 7.86 10.23
N LEU A 235 6.72 7.18 9.33
CA LEU A 235 6.91 7.29 7.89
C LEU A 235 5.92 8.29 7.30
N LEU A 236 6.44 9.36 6.69
CA LEU A 236 5.65 10.26 5.85
C LEU A 236 5.83 9.87 4.38
N VAL A 237 4.73 9.70 3.65
CA VAL A 237 4.73 9.52 2.20
C VAL A 237 4.04 10.71 1.57
N VAL A 238 4.67 11.31 0.53
CA VAL A 238 4.06 12.35 -0.31
C VAL A 238 4.26 11.96 -1.76
N ALA A 239 3.17 11.80 -2.49
CA ALA A 239 3.23 11.27 -3.84
C ALA A 239 2.28 11.98 -4.79
N THR A 240 2.70 12.13 -6.06
CA THR A 240 1.78 12.43 -7.13
C THR A 240 1.04 11.14 -7.52
N GLY A 241 -0.28 11.18 -7.50
CA GLY A 241 -1.13 10.15 -8.10
C GLY A 241 -1.22 10.33 -9.63
N HIS A 242 -2.19 9.69 -10.26
CA HIS A 242 -2.53 9.93 -11.68
C HIS A 242 -2.88 11.40 -11.94
N ARG A 243 -3.52 12.04 -10.98
CA ARG A 243 -3.75 13.48 -10.88
C ARG A 243 -3.60 13.91 -9.43
N GLY A 244 -3.06 15.10 -9.22
CA GLY A 244 -2.89 15.68 -7.89
C GLY A 244 -1.77 15.06 -7.05
N VAL A 245 -1.71 15.51 -5.82
CA VAL A 245 -0.74 15.11 -4.81
C VAL A 245 -1.47 14.67 -3.55
N GLY A 246 -1.12 13.51 -3.04
CA GLY A 246 -1.61 13.01 -1.77
C GLY A 246 -0.49 12.84 -0.74
N GLY A 247 -0.89 12.70 0.52
CA GLY A 247 0.01 12.36 1.61
C GLY A 247 -0.55 11.25 2.49
N ALA A 248 0.34 10.53 3.14
CA ALA A 248 0.01 9.51 4.11
C ALA A 248 1.05 9.47 5.22
N LEU A 249 0.61 9.06 6.42
CA LEU A 249 1.47 8.94 7.58
C LEU A 249 1.27 7.56 8.22
N VAL A 250 2.37 6.84 8.45
CA VAL A 250 2.37 5.59 9.19
C VAL A 250 3.11 5.83 10.50
N LEU A 251 2.46 5.56 11.63
CA LEU A 251 2.97 5.71 12.98
C LEU A 251 3.06 4.34 13.65
N ASP A 252 4.25 3.94 14.07
CA ASP A 252 4.51 2.63 14.70
C ASP A 252 3.88 1.45 13.96
N GLY A 253 3.92 1.49 12.61
CA GLY A 253 3.39 0.44 11.73
C GLY A 253 1.89 0.54 11.43
N THR A 254 1.19 1.55 11.99
CA THR A 254 -0.24 1.77 11.79
C THR A 254 -0.47 3.02 10.94
N LEU A 255 -1.33 2.91 9.94
CA LEU A 255 -1.72 4.04 9.10
C LEU A 255 -2.51 5.05 9.93
N TYR A 256 -2.09 6.32 9.91
CA TYR A 256 -2.81 7.41 10.55
C TYR A 256 -3.92 7.93 9.62
N THR A 257 -5.16 7.71 9.99
CA THR A 257 -6.34 8.12 9.22
C THR A 257 -7.11 9.29 9.83
N GLY A 258 -6.67 9.81 11.00
CA GLY A 258 -7.41 10.82 11.74
C GLY A 258 -8.68 10.25 12.40
N SER A 259 -9.55 11.14 12.86
CA SER A 259 -10.76 10.76 13.61
C SER A 259 -11.88 10.15 12.76
N SER A 260 -11.85 10.36 11.44
CA SER A 260 -12.94 10.00 10.53
C SER A 260 -12.47 9.43 9.17
N GLY A 261 -11.23 8.96 9.08
CA GLY A 261 -10.67 8.47 7.83
C GLY A 261 -10.09 9.54 6.90
N LEU A 262 -10.16 10.81 7.29
CA LEU A 262 -9.81 11.97 6.44
C LEU A 262 -8.45 12.60 6.80
N GLY A 263 -7.61 11.91 7.55
CA GLY A 263 -6.31 12.41 7.95
C GLY A 263 -5.32 12.45 6.78
N MET A 264 -4.34 13.36 6.89
CA MET A 264 -3.20 13.47 5.97
C MET A 264 -3.52 13.93 4.53
N GLU A 265 -4.52 14.77 4.36
CA GLU A 265 -4.77 15.49 3.10
C GLU A 265 -3.65 16.53 2.83
N ALA A 266 -2.39 16.07 2.83
CA ALA A 266 -1.19 16.90 2.72
C ALA A 266 -1.10 17.66 1.39
N GLY A 267 -1.73 17.13 0.33
CA GLY A 267 -1.84 17.81 -0.96
C GLY A 267 -2.56 19.16 -0.86
N HIS A 268 -3.42 19.35 0.15
CA HIS A 268 -4.18 20.59 0.32
C HIS A 268 -3.55 21.61 1.29
N VAL A 269 -2.32 21.34 1.75
CA VAL A 269 -1.52 22.36 2.44
C VAL A 269 -1.15 23.47 1.44
N SER A 270 -1.48 24.74 1.77
CA SER A 270 -1.14 25.87 0.90
C SER A 270 0.35 26.19 0.98
N VAL A 271 1.02 26.13 -0.15
CA VAL A 271 2.44 26.50 -0.33
C VAL A 271 2.62 27.85 -1.05
N ASP A 272 1.57 28.36 -1.67
CA ASP A 272 1.50 29.69 -2.26
C ASP A 272 0.10 30.28 -2.12
N PRO A 273 -0.19 31.14 -1.12
CA PRO A 273 -1.55 31.71 -0.93
C PRO A 273 -2.08 32.49 -2.16
N ARG A 274 -1.22 32.92 -3.08
CA ARG A 274 -1.57 33.58 -4.33
C ARG A 274 -1.49 32.68 -5.55
N GLY A 275 -1.20 31.40 -5.34
CA GLY A 275 -1.02 30.40 -6.37
C GLY A 275 -2.30 30.00 -7.10
N ARG A 276 -2.23 28.90 -7.81
CA ARG A 276 -3.30 28.37 -8.66
C ARG A 276 -4.55 28.02 -7.85
N PRO A 277 -5.76 28.18 -8.43
CA PRO A 277 -6.97 27.67 -7.80
C PRO A 277 -6.91 26.14 -7.72
N CYS A 278 -7.27 25.60 -6.56
CA CYS A 278 -7.38 24.15 -6.32
C CYS A 278 -8.84 23.71 -6.36
N ARG A 279 -9.10 22.48 -6.77
CA ARG A 279 -10.45 21.89 -6.80
C ARG A 279 -11.09 21.76 -5.41
N CYS A 280 -10.29 21.78 -4.33
CA CYS A 280 -10.80 21.81 -2.96
C CYS A 280 -11.45 23.16 -2.56
N GLY A 281 -11.42 24.16 -3.44
CA GLY A 281 -11.93 25.52 -3.19
C GLY A 281 -10.89 26.51 -2.67
N SER A 282 -9.68 26.06 -2.32
CA SER A 282 -8.56 26.89 -1.87
C SER A 282 -7.64 27.31 -3.03
N ARG A 283 -6.50 27.93 -2.72
CA ARG A 283 -5.47 28.34 -3.67
C ARG A 283 -4.09 27.92 -3.22
N GLY A 284 -3.20 27.65 -4.20
CA GLY A 284 -1.80 27.36 -3.96
C GLY A 284 -1.53 26.14 -3.11
N CYS A 285 -2.45 25.17 -3.17
CA CYS A 285 -2.25 23.87 -2.54
C CYS A 285 -1.05 23.15 -3.15
N LEU A 286 -0.32 22.39 -2.34
CA LEU A 286 0.76 21.52 -2.80
C LEU A 286 0.31 20.65 -3.99
N ASP A 287 -0.94 20.21 -3.97
CA ASP A 287 -1.63 19.46 -5.02
C ASP A 287 -1.45 20.07 -6.41
N VAL A 288 -1.86 21.34 -6.58
CA VAL A 288 -1.83 22.04 -7.88
C VAL A 288 -0.51 22.76 -8.17
N GLU A 289 0.34 22.91 -7.16
CA GLU A 289 1.61 23.60 -7.30
C GLU A 289 2.78 22.67 -7.60
N THR A 290 2.60 21.35 -7.37
CA THR A 290 3.68 20.36 -7.57
C THR A 290 3.23 19.11 -8.35
N ASP A 291 2.05 19.18 -8.97
CA ASP A 291 1.55 18.10 -9.82
C ASP A 291 2.20 18.08 -11.22
N ALA A 292 1.79 17.12 -12.02
CA ALA A 292 2.29 16.95 -13.37
C ALA A 292 1.96 18.15 -14.30
N LEU A 293 0.76 18.76 -14.14
CA LEU A 293 0.38 19.95 -14.91
C LEU A 293 1.23 21.16 -14.53
N SER A 294 1.56 21.32 -13.25
CA SER A 294 2.44 22.37 -12.77
C SER A 294 3.83 22.29 -13.42
N LEU A 295 4.39 21.08 -13.52
CA LEU A 295 5.69 20.89 -14.17
C LEU A 295 5.63 21.19 -15.66
N LEU A 296 4.62 20.66 -16.37
CA LEU A 296 4.49 20.92 -17.82
C LEU A 296 4.39 22.42 -18.11
N ASP A 297 3.54 23.14 -17.37
CA ASP A 297 3.36 24.57 -17.51
C ASP A 297 4.64 25.34 -17.19
N ALA A 298 5.31 25.06 -16.08
CA ALA A 298 6.56 25.67 -15.69
C ALA A 298 7.70 25.38 -16.69
N ALA A 299 7.65 24.26 -17.41
CA ALA A 299 8.58 23.92 -18.48
C ALA A 299 8.14 24.46 -19.86
N GLY A 300 7.06 25.22 -19.95
CA GLY A 300 6.52 25.75 -21.21
C GLY A 300 6.00 24.67 -22.16
N ARG A 301 5.49 23.55 -21.64
CA ARG A 301 4.96 22.41 -22.39
C ARG A 301 3.45 22.31 -22.26
N ALA A 302 2.73 22.22 -23.38
CA ALA A 302 1.29 21.93 -23.37
C ALA A 302 1.05 20.40 -23.21
N PRO A 303 0.04 20.00 -22.43
CA PRO A 303 -0.36 18.59 -22.34
C PRO A 303 -0.80 18.05 -23.72
N ARG A 304 -0.32 16.87 -24.11
CA ARG A 304 -0.71 16.18 -25.33
C ARG A 304 -2.00 15.35 -25.09
N PRO A 305 -3.03 15.47 -25.91
CA PRO A 305 -4.23 14.65 -25.80
C PRO A 305 -3.94 13.15 -25.92
N GLY A 306 -4.69 12.31 -25.23
CA GLY A 306 -4.60 10.85 -25.30
C GLY A 306 -3.39 10.22 -24.62
N VAL A 307 -2.55 11.01 -23.94
CA VAL A 307 -1.42 10.52 -23.15
C VAL A 307 -1.57 11.01 -21.71
N SER A 308 -1.33 10.13 -20.75
CA SER A 308 -1.36 10.50 -19.33
C SER A 308 -0.47 11.71 -19.05
N VAL A 309 -1.02 12.74 -18.42
CA VAL A 309 -0.30 13.97 -18.06
C VAL A 309 0.85 13.64 -17.12
N LEU A 310 0.65 12.71 -16.19
CA LEU A 310 1.70 12.25 -15.29
C LEU A 310 2.87 11.62 -16.06
N GLU A 311 2.59 10.74 -17.01
CA GLU A 311 3.65 10.11 -17.80
C GLU A 311 4.39 11.12 -18.71
N GLN A 312 3.70 12.12 -19.23
CA GLN A 312 4.35 13.21 -19.97
C GLN A 312 5.33 13.98 -19.08
N ALA A 313 4.90 14.38 -17.88
CA ALA A 313 5.75 15.10 -16.93
C ALA A 313 6.95 14.25 -16.46
N ARG A 314 6.72 12.97 -16.18
CA ARG A 314 7.79 12.03 -15.80
C ARG A 314 8.79 11.82 -16.93
N ALA A 315 8.31 11.73 -18.17
CA ALA A 315 9.19 11.62 -19.34
C ALA A 315 10.08 12.85 -19.52
N LEU A 316 9.56 14.07 -19.29
CA LEU A 316 10.37 15.29 -19.30
C LEU A 316 11.55 15.20 -18.30
N ILE A 317 11.26 14.79 -17.07
CA ILE A 317 12.30 14.67 -16.04
C ILE A 317 13.31 13.59 -16.40
N ARG A 318 12.86 12.42 -16.83
CA ARG A 318 13.75 11.28 -17.12
C ARG A 318 14.63 11.50 -18.36
N HIS A 319 14.13 12.20 -19.38
CA HIS A 319 14.80 12.26 -20.68
C HIS A 319 15.30 13.65 -21.06
N GLU A 320 14.71 14.74 -20.55
CA GLU A 320 15.04 16.09 -20.96
C GLU A 320 15.71 16.93 -19.86
N TYR A 321 15.55 16.59 -18.56
CA TYR A 321 16.06 17.39 -17.44
C TYR A 321 17.55 17.74 -17.56
N ALA A 322 18.39 16.80 -17.97
CA ALA A 322 19.84 17.02 -18.08
C ALA A 322 20.22 17.94 -19.24
N MET A 323 19.43 18.00 -20.28
CA MET A 323 19.79 18.66 -21.58
C MET A 323 19.02 19.96 -21.82
N ASP A 324 17.78 20.08 -21.32
CA ASP A 324 16.92 21.24 -21.54
C ASP A 324 16.91 22.16 -20.31
N THR A 325 17.42 23.40 -20.49
CA THR A 325 17.49 24.42 -19.43
C THR A 325 16.10 24.88 -18.99
N THR A 326 15.12 24.91 -19.89
CA THR A 326 13.72 25.29 -19.55
C THR A 326 13.05 24.24 -18.69
N VAL A 327 13.23 22.96 -19.03
CA VAL A 327 12.76 21.85 -18.20
C VAL A 327 13.41 21.86 -16.83
N ARG A 328 14.73 22.12 -16.76
CA ARG A 328 15.46 22.21 -15.49
C ARG A 328 14.98 23.40 -14.65
N ALA A 329 14.71 24.54 -15.26
CA ALA A 329 14.19 25.72 -14.56
C ALA A 329 12.76 25.44 -14.02
N GLY A 330 11.87 24.88 -14.84
CA GLY A 330 10.52 24.50 -14.44
C GLY A 330 10.50 23.48 -13.31
N ALA A 331 11.32 22.44 -13.41
CA ALA A 331 11.48 21.44 -12.35
C ALA A 331 11.98 22.08 -11.04
N GLY A 332 12.87 23.06 -11.15
CA GLY A 332 13.35 23.83 -10.00
C GLY A 332 12.23 24.57 -9.25
N VAL A 333 11.33 25.21 -9.98
CA VAL A 333 10.15 25.86 -9.36
C VAL A 333 9.29 24.85 -8.61
N VAL A 334 9.03 23.70 -9.22
CA VAL A 334 8.25 22.62 -8.59
C VAL A 334 8.96 22.08 -7.34
N MET A 335 10.29 21.84 -7.41
CA MET A 335 11.08 21.37 -6.26
C MET A 335 11.10 22.38 -5.10
N GLU A 336 11.13 23.68 -5.38
CA GLU A 336 11.09 24.72 -4.33
C GLU A 336 9.74 24.71 -3.59
N ARG A 337 8.62 24.58 -4.31
CA ARG A 337 7.28 24.46 -3.73
C ARG A 337 7.10 23.16 -2.96
N LEU A 338 7.58 22.05 -3.52
CA LEU A 338 7.59 20.77 -2.84
C LEU A 338 8.44 20.84 -1.56
N GLY A 339 9.61 21.44 -1.61
CA GLY A 339 10.48 21.64 -0.46
C GLY A 339 9.81 22.46 0.66
N LEU A 340 9.04 23.50 0.31
CA LEU A 340 8.26 24.28 1.26
C LEU A 340 7.19 23.44 1.96
N GLY A 341 6.42 22.66 1.19
CA GLY A 341 5.39 21.77 1.73
C GLY A 341 5.99 20.69 2.65
N LEU A 342 7.06 20.04 2.19
CA LEU A 342 7.76 19.02 2.99
C LEU A 342 8.33 19.60 4.27
N ALA A 343 8.95 20.78 4.25
CA ALA A 343 9.48 21.43 5.44
C ALA A 343 8.37 21.72 6.47
N GLY A 344 7.20 22.19 6.03
CA GLY A 344 6.04 22.38 6.88
C GLY A 344 5.60 21.08 7.55
N LEU A 345 5.48 19.99 6.77
CA LEU A 345 5.12 18.67 7.28
C LEU A 345 6.18 18.10 8.26
N ILE A 346 7.47 18.26 7.97
CA ILE A 346 8.57 17.88 8.87
C ILE A 346 8.44 18.61 10.21
N ASN A 347 8.18 19.91 10.18
CA ASN A 347 8.09 20.73 11.38
C ASN A 347 6.92 20.33 12.29
N VAL A 348 5.80 19.88 11.71
CA VAL A 348 4.59 19.49 12.45
C VAL A 348 4.61 18.03 12.85
N LEU A 349 5.00 17.11 11.96
CA LEU A 349 4.85 15.67 12.14
C LEU A 349 6.10 14.99 12.70
N ASN A 350 7.28 15.60 12.51
CA ASN A 350 8.57 15.05 12.92
C ASN A 350 8.80 13.59 12.49
N PRO A 351 8.65 13.25 11.20
CA PRO A 351 8.87 11.89 10.73
C PRO A 351 10.35 11.49 10.86
N ASP A 352 10.61 10.19 10.95
CA ASP A 352 11.97 9.66 10.89
C ASP A 352 12.40 9.31 9.45
N ARG A 353 11.45 9.27 8.50
CA ARG A 353 11.69 9.03 7.07
C ARG A 353 10.58 9.64 6.22
N ILE A 354 10.97 10.15 5.05
CA ILE A 354 10.03 10.62 4.02
C ILE A 354 10.25 9.81 2.76
N LEU A 355 9.15 9.39 2.14
CA LEU A 355 9.17 8.79 0.81
C LEU A 355 8.43 9.67 -0.19
N LEU A 356 9.01 9.81 -1.36
CA LEU A 356 8.43 10.54 -2.49
C LEU A 356 8.00 9.56 -3.58
N GLY A 357 6.74 9.66 -4.01
CA GLY A 357 6.16 8.81 -5.06
C GLY A 357 5.85 9.55 -6.36
N GLY A 358 5.63 8.81 -7.44
CA GLY A 358 5.25 9.37 -8.74
C GLY A 358 6.29 10.35 -9.29
N LEU A 359 5.84 11.52 -9.77
CA LEU A 359 6.71 12.59 -10.29
C LEU A 359 7.69 13.09 -9.24
N HIS A 360 7.31 13.19 -7.97
CA HIS A 360 8.19 13.65 -6.90
C HIS A 360 9.41 12.74 -6.72
N ARG A 361 9.23 11.41 -6.90
CA ARG A 361 10.34 10.45 -6.93
C ARG A 361 11.31 10.74 -8.09
N ASP A 362 10.78 11.03 -9.29
CA ASP A 362 11.60 11.32 -10.46
C ASP A 362 12.35 12.65 -10.30
N LEU A 363 11.72 13.67 -9.71
CA LEU A 363 12.38 14.94 -9.35
C LEU A 363 13.53 14.74 -8.34
N LEU A 364 13.28 13.94 -7.29
CA LEU A 364 14.33 13.59 -6.32
C LEU A 364 15.50 12.86 -6.98
N ALA A 365 15.21 11.94 -7.90
CA ALA A 365 16.26 11.19 -8.60
C ALA A 365 17.07 12.08 -9.56
N ALA A 366 16.44 13.09 -10.19
CA ALA A 366 17.09 13.99 -11.13
C ALA A 366 18.01 15.01 -10.44
N ASP A 367 17.59 15.54 -9.27
CA ASP A 367 18.40 16.55 -8.54
C ASP A 367 18.14 16.45 -7.02
N PRO A 368 18.73 15.45 -6.36
CA PRO A 368 18.52 15.21 -4.94
C PRO A 368 19.07 16.35 -4.06
N GLU A 369 20.13 17.03 -4.50
CA GLU A 369 20.76 18.11 -3.75
C GLU A 369 19.86 19.34 -3.71
N ARG A 370 19.30 19.73 -4.86
CA ARG A 370 18.39 20.86 -4.97
C ARG A 370 17.15 20.67 -4.10
N LEU A 371 16.54 19.50 -4.18
CA LEU A 371 15.33 19.21 -3.38
C LEU A 371 15.64 19.20 -1.88
N ARG A 372 16.72 18.56 -1.46
CA ARG A 372 17.14 18.56 -0.05
C ARG A 372 17.47 19.97 0.46
N ALA A 373 18.14 20.79 -0.37
CA ALA A 373 18.41 22.18 -0.02
C ALA A 373 17.11 22.99 0.16
N ALA A 374 16.11 22.79 -0.72
CA ALA A 374 14.81 23.45 -0.61
C ALA A 374 14.07 23.09 0.68
N VAL A 375 14.14 21.83 1.11
CA VAL A 375 13.59 21.36 2.39
C VAL A 375 14.37 21.95 3.58
N ALA A 376 15.70 21.88 3.54
CA ALA A 376 16.57 22.34 4.61
C ALA A 376 16.43 23.83 4.89
N ALA A 377 16.27 24.65 3.83
CA ALA A 377 16.18 26.11 3.93
C ALA A 377 15.00 26.61 4.80
N ARG A 378 13.98 25.77 5.04
CA ARG A 378 12.75 26.15 5.75
C ARG A 378 12.45 25.28 6.97
N SER A 379 13.38 24.43 7.35
CA SER A 379 13.26 23.57 8.54
C SER A 379 14.19 24.10 9.66
N PRO A 380 13.64 24.48 10.83
CA PRO A 380 14.45 24.96 11.93
C PRO A 380 15.33 23.85 12.50
N TRP A 381 16.40 24.25 13.17
CA TRP A 381 17.35 23.36 13.90
C TRP A 381 17.95 22.23 13.05
N GLY A 382 18.10 22.42 11.74
CA GLY A 382 18.68 21.42 10.85
C GLY A 382 17.81 20.18 10.62
N ARG A 383 16.55 20.19 11.06
CA ARG A 383 15.64 19.02 10.94
C ARG A 383 15.42 18.58 9.49
N GLY A 384 15.28 19.54 8.57
CA GLY A 384 15.10 19.22 7.16
C GLY A 384 16.31 18.54 6.53
N SER A 385 17.51 18.72 7.09
CA SER A 385 18.74 18.06 6.64
C SER A 385 18.95 16.69 7.29
N SER A 386 18.32 16.43 8.45
CA SER A 386 18.52 15.21 9.23
C SER A 386 17.52 14.10 8.88
N VAL A 387 16.34 14.43 8.32
CA VAL A 387 15.34 13.45 7.92
C VAL A 387 15.67 12.87 6.55
N PRO A 388 15.87 11.54 6.42
CA PRO A 388 16.09 10.92 5.12
C PRO A 388 14.90 11.12 4.19
N VAL A 389 15.16 11.68 3.00
CA VAL A 389 14.18 11.78 1.91
C VAL A 389 14.58 10.80 0.82
N LEU A 390 13.74 9.79 0.57
CA LEU A 390 13.98 8.69 -0.35
C LEU A 390 12.85 8.59 -1.39
N GLY A 391 13.09 7.90 -2.50
CA GLY A 391 12.03 7.52 -3.45
C GLY A 391 11.28 6.28 -2.97
N CYS A 392 9.98 6.20 -3.25
CA CYS A 392 9.20 4.96 -3.14
C CYS A 392 9.87 3.85 -3.95
N ALA A 393 9.94 2.64 -3.39
CA ALA A 393 10.55 1.49 -4.03
C ALA A 393 9.57 0.70 -4.91
N LEU A 394 8.29 0.68 -4.53
CA LEU A 394 7.26 -0.12 -5.18
C LEU A 394 6.62 0.65 -6.34
N GLU A 395 6.54 0.01 -7.52
CA GLU A 395 5.86 0.61 -8.68
C GLU A 395 4.34 0.58 -8.56
N ASN A 396 3.79 -0.50 -7.97
CA ASN A 396 2.35 -0.71 -7.78
C ASN A 396 1.95 -0.58 -6.30
N GLY A 397 2.49 0.41 -5.58
CA GLY A 397 2.33 0.55 -4.13
C GLY A 397 0.87 0.57 -3.68
N SER A 398 0.00 1.35 -4.34
CA SER A 398 -1.43 1.42 -4.00
C SER A 398 -2.15 0.08 -4.17
N LEU A 399 -1.81 -0.66 -5.22
CA LEU A 399 -2.40 -1.97 -5.51
C LEU A 399 -1.93 -3.02 -4.48
N ILE A 400 -0.63 -3.05 -4.17
CA ILE A 400 -0.09 -3.91 -3.12
C ILE A 400 -0.72 -3.54 -1.77
N GLY A 401 -0.86 -2.25 -1.46
CA GLY A 401 -1.51 -1.78 -0.24
C GLY A 401 -2.99 -2.16 -0.13
N ALA A 402 -3.71 -2.18 -1.25
CA ALA A 402 -5.08 -2.71 -1.28
C ALA A 402 -5.11 -4.21 -0.90
N ALA A 403 -4.14 -4.98 -1.38
CA ALA A 403 -3.98 -6.38 -0.94
C ALA A 403 -3.63 -6.48 0.54
N GLU A 404 -2.74 -5.62 1.04
CA GLU A 404 -2.38 -5.58 2.46
C GLU A 404 -3.59 -5.34 3.36
N LEU A 405 -4.49 -4.44 2.93
CA LEU A 405 -5.74 -4.20 3.63
C LEU A 405 -6.62 -5.46 3.66
N ALA A 406 -6.71 -6.17 2.53
CA ALA A 406 -7.47 -7.43 2.42
C ALA A 406 -6.83 -8.59 3.19
N TRP A 407 -5.50 -8.62 3.31
CA TRP A 407 -4.76 -9.61 4.10
C TRP A 407 -4.85 -9.39 5.61
N GLN A 408 -5.16 -8.17 6.08
CA GLN A 408 -5.08 -7.81 7.49
C GLN A 408 -5.87 -8.76 8.42
N PRO A 409 -7.13 -9.16 8.12
CA PRO A 409 -7.85 -10.12 8.96
C PRO A 409 -7.12 -11.45 9.15
N VAL A 410 -6.52 -11.99 8.08
CA VAL A 410 -5.76 -13.25 8.12
C VAL A 410 -4.40 -13.06 8.81
N LEU A 411 -3.77 -11.89 8.67
CA LEU A 411 -2.53 -11.57 9.40
C LEU A 411 -2.79 -11.47 10.92
N ASP A 412 -3.96 -11.00 11.32
CA ASP A 412 -4.37 -10.92 12.72
C ASP A 412 -4.77 -12.29 13.27
N ASP A 413 -5.53 -13.08 12.50
CA ASP A 413 -5.97 -14.44 12.85
C ASP A 413 -5.88 -15.40 11.64
N PRO A 414 -4.77 -16.11 11.45
CA PRO A 414 -4.62 -17.08 10.37
C PRO A 414 -5.63 -18.23 10.38
N CYS A 415 -6.25 -18.53 11.53
CA CYS A 415 -7.24 -19.60 11.64
C CYS A 415 -8.56 -19.29 10.89
N LEU A 416 -8.75 -18.06 10.42
CA LEU A 416 -9.88 -17.71 9.53
C LEU A 416 -9.84 -18.46 8.19
N LEU A 417 -8.72 -19.10 7.84
CA LEU A 417 -8.61 -19.92 6.62
C LEU A 417 -9.12 -21.35 6.80
N ASP A 418 -9.26 -21.82 8.05
CA ASP A 418 -9.78 -23.16 8.40
C ASP A 418 -11.30 -23.19 8.67
N ALA A 419 -11.96 -22.01 8.67
CA ALA A 419 -13.35 -21.84 9.07
C ALA A 419 -14.37 -22.15 7.96
#